data_5643cdafa401825b79048f59b899f545
#
_entry.id   5643cdafa401825b79048f59b899f545
#
_cell.length_a   1.000
_cell.length_b   1.000
_cell.length_c   1.000
_cell.angle_alpha   90.00
_cell.angle_beta   90.00
_cell.angle_gamma   90.00
#
_symmetry.space_group_name_H-M   'P 1'
#
loop_
_entity.id
_entity.type
_entity.pdbx_description
1 polymer ?
#
loop_
_entity_poly.entity_id
_entity_poly.type
_entity_poly.pdbx_seq_one_letter_code
_entity_poly.pdbx_strand_id
1 'polypeptide(L)'
;MINVEFIEGETSPFGDEMENQYANQTRTTYANINGYLEITPLKGLSFRSQISTTLNSSRNGQYIGEHSLQGVENGYSAPYAYINNNYGYSYLWDNVLTYKFEPLRGHKVTLTGVTSYSHGQSDSNNMRASGQPLDSYLFYNMASGITKYGVKSNYSQSQKMSYALRLNYVYNDKYIASFTTRWDGASHLASGHKWESFPAGALAWRVSQEPFMESTKKWLNNLKLRLSYGITGNSGGM
;
A
#
# COMPACT_ATOMS: atom_id res chain seq x y z
N MET A 1 -21.49 41.20 14.25
CA MET A 1 -22.71 40.43 13.86
C MET A 1 -22.99 40.81 12.41
N ILE A 2 -22.76 39.90 11.46
CA ILE A 2 -23.06 40.14 10.04
C ILE A 2 -24.55 39.82 9.88
N ASN A 3 -25.37 40.80 9.58
CA ASN A 3 -26.78 40.60 9.24
C ASN A 3 -26.81 40.13 7.78
N VAL A 4 -27.12 38.86 7.52
CA VAL A 4 -27.32 38.33 6.16
C VAL A 4 -28.79 38.32 5.91
N GLU A 5 -29.30 39.26 5.09
CA GLU A 5 -30.66 39.19 4.55
C GLU A 5 -30.69 38.16 3.42
N PHE A 6 -31.47 37.12 3.59
CA PHE A 6 -31.75 36.13 2.54
C PHE A 6 -32.84 36.69 1.64
N ILE A 7 -32.52 36.92 0.38
CA ILE A 7 -33.52 37.17 -0.67
C ILE A 7 -34.01 35.79 -1.12
N GLU A 8 -35.29 35.58 -1.20
CA GLU A 8 -35.91 34.30 -1.58
C GLU A 8 -35.31 33.81 -2.92
N GLY A 9 -34.59 32.68 -2.91
CA GLY A 9 -33.94 32.11 -4.09
C GLY A 9 -32.46 32.46 -4.29
N GLU A 10 -31.83 33.33 -3.46
CA GLU A 10 -30.40 33.61 -3.50
C GLU A 10 -29.73 33.18 -2.19
N THR A 11 -28.62 32.45 -2.28
CA THR A 11 -27.84 32.06 -1.12
C THR A 11 -26.63 32.96 -1.00
N SER A 12 -26.39 33.45 0.22
CA SER A 12 -25.20 34.23 0.50
C SER A 12 -23.94 33.38 0.29
N PRO A 13 -22.90 33.88 -0.39
CA PRO A 13 -21.61 33.19 -0.50
C PRO A 13 -20.94 32.99 0.86
N PHE A 14 -21.39 33.67 1.92
CA PHE A 14 -20.93 33.49 3.31
C PHE A 14 -21.79 32.50 4.10
N GLY A 15 -22.76 31.82 3.48
CA GLY A 15 -23.66 30.88 4.17
C GLY A 15 -22.89 29.75 4.89
N ASP A 16 -21.82 29.24 4.30
CA ASP A 16 -21.00 28.20 4.88
C ASP A 16 -20.15 28.67 6.09
N GLU A 17 -19.92 29.97 6.23
CA GLU A 17 -19.18 30.58 7.34
C GLU A 17 -20.07 30.95 8.54
N MET A 18 -21.38 30.83 8.38
CA MET A 18 -22.30 31.02 9.50
C MET A 18 -22.13 29.91 10.52
N GLU A 19 -22.35 30.24 11.82
CA GLU A 19 -22.18 29.29 12.90
C GLU A 19 -23.03 28.03 12.68
N ASN A 20 -22.39 26.87 12.72
CA ASN A 20 -23.01 25.55 12.56
C ASN A 20 -23.69 25.29 11.23
N GLN A 21 -23.44 26.07 10.16
CA GLN A 21 -24.05 25.81 8.85
C GLN A 21 -23.24 24.88 7.98
N TYR A 22 -21.92 24.84 8.16
CA TYR A 22 -21.08 23.91 7.43
C TYR A 22 -19.96 23.35 8.30
N ALA A 23 -19.75 22.05 8.25
CA ALA A 23 -18.61 21.40 8.84
C ALA A 23 -18.16 20.20 7.98
N ASN A 24 -16.88 20.12 7.71
CA ASN A 24 -16.27 18.96 7.06
C ASN A 24 -14.95 18.67 7.75
N GLN A 25 -14.91 17.61 8.55
CA GLN A 25 -13.78 17.26 9.38
C GLN A 25 -13.31 15.84 9.08
N THR A 26 -12.05 15.70 8.74
CA THR A 26 -11.42 14.41 8.59
C THR A 26 -10.33 14.24 9.64
N ARG A 27 -10.42 13.15 10.40
CA ARG A 27 -9.38 12.71 11.32
C ARG A 27 -8.82 11.39 10.82
N THR A 28 -7.52 11.38 10.54
CA THR A 28 -6.81 10.16 10.13
C THR A 28 -5.74 9.83 11.15
N THR A 29 -5.70 8.57 11.57
CA THR A 29 -4.62 8.00 12.38
C THR A 29 -3.94 6.93 11.53
N TYR A 30 -2.64 7.07 11.37
CA TYR A 30 -1.80 6.13 10.64
C TYR A 30 -0.64 5.69 11.54
N ALA A 31 -0.43 4.38 11.64
CA ALA A 31 0.72 3.81 12.34
C ALA A 31 1.38 2.76 11.45
N ASN A 32 2.70 2.83 11.33
CA ASN A 32 3.52 1.83 10.67
C ASN A 32 4.57 1.34 11.65
N ILE A 33 4.55 0.03 11.91
CA ILE A 33 5.43 -0.63 12.88
C ILE A 33 6.22 -1.68 12.12
N ASN A 34 7.56 -1.59 12.19
CA ASN A 34 8.47 -2.53 11.56
C ASN A 34 9.41 -3.09 12.61
N GLY A 35 9.59 -4.41 12.59
CA GLY A 35 10.55 -5.10 13.42
C GLY A 35 11.23 -6.21 12.63
N TYR A 36 12.49 -6.50 12.94
CA TYR A 36 13.19 -7.64 12.36
C TYR A 36 14.13 -8.28 13.36
N LEU A 37 14.39 -9.56 13.13
CA LEU A 37 15.43 -10.33 13.77
C LEU A 37 16.35 -10.88 12.68
N GLU A 38 17.66 -10.68 12.85
CA GLU A 38 18.67 -11.24 11.95
C GLU A 38 19.68 -12.05 12.76
N ILE A 39 19.95 -13.26 12.32
CA ILE A 39 20.93 -14.16 12.92
C ILE A 39 21.91 -14.68 11.85
N THR A 40 23.15 -14.82 12.22
CA THR A 40 24.24 -15.35 11.40
C THR A 40 24.88 -16.53 12.11
N PRO A 41 24.23 -17.73 12.08
CA PRO A 41 24.68 -18.87 12.89
C PRO A 41 26.02 -19.47 12.41
N LEU A 42 26.33 -19.27 11.13
CA LEU A 42 27.56 -19.77 10.51
C LEU A 42 28.10 -18.71 9.54
N LYS A 43 29.39 -18.79 9.25
CA LYS A 43 30.04 -17.92 8.24
C LYS A 43 29.34 -18.08 6.88
N GLY A 44 28.86 -16.97 6.35
CA GLY A 44 28.16 -16.92 5.08
C GLY A 44 26.66 -17.25 5.13
N LEU A 45 26.14 -17.79 6.25
CA LEU A 45 24.71 -18.08 6.43
C LEU A 45 24.06 -16.97 7.25
N SER A 46 23.05 -16.31 6.70
CA SER A 46 22.21 -15.33 7.42
C SER A 46 20.72 -15.68 7.25
N PHE A 47 19.98 -15.55 8.34
CA PHE A 47 18.53 -15.63 8.35
C PHE A 47 17.97 -14.34 8.92
N ARG A 48 17.05 -13.72 8.20
CA ARG A 48 16.34 -12.52 8.63
C ARG A 48 14.84 -12.77 8.56
N SER A 49 14.16 -12.55 9.67
CA SER A 49 12.71 -12.52 9.78
C SER A 49 12.27 -11.10 10.07
N GLN A 50 11.37 -10.54 9.25
CA GLN A 50 10.90 -9.16 9.36
C GLN A 50 9.38 -9.15 9.32
N ILE A 51 8.78 -8.39 10.22
CA ILE A 51 7.36 -8.08 10.22
C ILE A 51 7.14 -6.58 10.07
N SER A 52 6.23 -6.21 9.19
CA SER A 52 5.78 -4.84 8.97
C SER A 52 4.27 -4.80 9.15
N THR A 53 3.77 -3.93 10.02
CA THR A 53 2.33 -3.79 10.28
C THR A 53 1.93 -2.35 10.04
N THR A 54 0.85 -2.15 9.31
CA THR A 54 0.24 -0.84 9.06
C THR A 54 -1.18 -0.83 9.62
N LEU A 55 -1.48 0.19 10.41
CA LEU A 55 -2.81 0.50 10.92
C LEU A 55 -3.24 1.83 10.33
N ASN A 56 -4.45 1.88 9.81
CA ASN A 56 -5.06 3.09 9.28
C ASN A 56 -6.49 3.21 9.80
N SER A 57 -6.81 4.35 10.40
CA SER A 57 -8.15 4.66 10.86
C SER A 57 -8.49 6.08 10.39
N SER A 58 -9.57 6.22 9.65
CA SER A 58 -10.03 7.51 9.16
C SER A 58 -11.51 7.69 9.47
N ARG A 59 -11.85 8.84 10.05
CA ARG A 59 -13.22 9.28 10.23
C ARG A 59 -13.40 10.61 9.51
N ASN A 60 -14.33 10.66 8.57
CA ASN A 60 -14.82 11.88 7.98
C ASN A 60 -16.23 12.16 8.47
N GLY A 61 -16.47 13.34 8.99
CA GLY A 61 -17.80 13.85 9.35
C GLY A 61 -18.10 15.12 8.58
N GLN A 62 -19.26 15.18 7.95
CA GLN A 62 -19.73 16.33 7.20
C GLN A 62 -21.14 16.72 7.68
N TYR A 63 -21.34 18.00 7.84
CA TYR A 63 -22.64 18.60 8.09
C TYR A 63 -22.85 19.77 7.12
N ILE A 64 -24.03 19.85 6.57
CA ILE A 64 -24.47 20.89 5.63
C ILE A 64 -25.82 21.37 6.15
N GLY A 65 -25.86 22.59 6.67
CA GLY A 65 -27.06 23.23 7.19
C GLY A 65 -27.98 23.75 6.08
N GLU A 66 -29.18 24.11 6.44
CA GLU A 66 -30.18 24.59 5.52
C GLU A 66 -29.81 25.91 4.81
N HIS A 67 -29.07 26.76 5.52
CA HIS A 67 -28.60 28.07 5.01
C HIS A 67 -27.17 28.02 4.44
N SER A 68 -26.59 26.85 4.36
CA SER A 68 -25.28 26.62 3.76
C SER A 68 -25.34 26.82 2.24
N LEU A 69 -24.33 27.46 1.65
CA LEU A 69 -24.18 27.54 0.20
C LEU A 69 -24.14 26.14 -0.42
N GLN A 70 -23.40 25.21 0.20
CA GLN A 70 -23.33 23.82 -0.23
C GLN A 70 -24.70 23.12 -0.18
N GLY A 71 -25.55 23.47 0.76
CA GLY A 71 -26.91 22.92 0.87
C GLY A 71 -27.78 23.32 -0.32
N VAL A 72 -27.77 24.59 -0.67
CA VAL A 72 -28.54 25.13 -1.77
C VAL A 72 -28.04 24.65 -3.12
N GLU A 73 -26.73 24.65 -3.35
CA GLU A 73 -26.13 24.15 -4.59
C GLU A 73 -26.40 22.64 -4.81
N ASN A 74 -26.49 21.85 -3.76
CA ASN A 74 -26.81 20.42 -3.83
C ASN A 74 -28.30 20.13 -3.79
N GLY A 75 -29.15 21.17 -3.68
CA GLY A 75 -30.64 21.03 -3.66
C GLY A 75 -31.14 20.36 -2.38
N TYR A 76 -30.46 20.52 -1.24
CA TYR A 76 -30.96 19.99 0.03
C TYR A 76 -32.06 20.87 0.61
N SER A 77 -33.19 20.24 0.88
CA SER A 77 -34.35 20.90 1.49
C SER A 77 -34.37 20.83 3.01
N ALA A 78 -33.34 20.29 3.63
CA ALA A 78 -33.18 20.14 5.08
C ALA A 78 -31.69 19.88 5.41
N PRO A 79 -31.24 20.17 6.65
CA PRO A 79 -29.91 19.89 7.07
C PRO A 79 -29.49 18.44 6.78
N TYR A 80 -28.28 18.25 6.34
CA TYR A 80 -27.73 16.95 5.96
C TYR A 80 -26.46 16.63 6.75
N ALA A 81 -26.41 15.45 7.32
CA ALA A 81 -25.23 14.95 8.03
C ALA A 81 -24.74 13.63 7.44
N TYR A 82 -23.43 13.48 7.38
CA TYR A 82 -22.74 12.31 6.87
C TYR A 82 -21.57 11.95 7.77
N ILE A 83 -21.41 10.66 8.05
CA ILE A 83 -20.22 10.10 8.70
C ILE A 83 -19.72 8.94 7.85
N ASN A 84 -18.43 8.95 7.57
CA ASN A 84 -17.73 7.83 6.97
C ASN A 84 -16.56 7.42 7.88
N ASN A 85 -16.59 6.18 8.35
CA ASN A 85 -15.51 5.58 9.10
C ASN A 85 -14.85 4.50 8.27
N ASN A 86 -13.52 4.55 8.17
CA ASN A 86 -12.71 3.53 7.55
C ASN A 86 -11.68 3.04 8.55
N TYR A 87 -11.56 1.75 8.67
CA TYR A 87 -10.54 1.09 9.47
C TYR A 87 -9.85 0.05 8.61
N GLY A 88 -8.53 0.09 8.58
CA GLY A 88 -7.74 -0.87 7.85
C GLY A 88 -6.52 -1.29 8.65
N TYR A 89 -6.17 -2.56 8.56
CA TYR A 89 -4.88 -3.03 8.99
C TYR A 89 -4.29 -3.99 7.95
N SER A 90 -2.98 -3.98 7.87
CA SER A 90 -2.25 -4.95 7.07
C SER A 90 -0.96 -5.33 7.75
N TYR A 91 -0.50 -6.54 7.48
CA TYR A 91 0.84 -6.95 7.85
C TYR A 91 1.51 -7.73 6.74
N LEU A 92 2.82 -7.60 6.68
CA LEU A 92 3.72 -8.31 5.80
C LEU A 92 4.77 -9.00 6.67
N TRP A 93 4.91 -10.30 6.51
CA TRP A 93 5.92 -11.10 7.19
C TRP A 93 6.83 -11.75 6.17
N ASP A 94 8.08 -11.30 6.15
CA ASP A 94 9.12 -11.79 5.25
C ASP A 94 10.17 -12.58 6.02
N ASN A 95 10.56 -13.73 5.48
CA ASN A 95 11.69 -14.50 5.95
C ASN A 95 12.68 -14.68 4.81
N VAL A 96 13.92 -14.33 5.04
CA VAL A 96 14.99 -14.37 4.06
C VAL A 96 16.13 -15.22 4.61
N LEU A 97 16.44 -16.31 3.93
CA LEU A 97 17.59 -17.13 4.20
C LEU A 97 18.62 -16.91 3.09
N THR A 98 19.83 -16.49 3.43
CA THR A 98 20.91 -16.27 2.47
C THR A 98 22.13 -17.10 2.87
N TYR A 99 22.67 -17.84 1.91
CA TYR A 99 23.92 -18.57 2.10
C TYR A 99 24.94 -18.18 1.01
N LYS A 100 26.07 -17.64 1.46
CA LYS A 100 27.21 -17.23 0.62
C LYS A 100 28.39 -18.13 0.90
N PHE A 101 28.92 -18.76 -0.13
CA PHE A 101 30.07 -19.65 -0.01
C PHE A 101 30.93 -19.63 -1.27
N GLU A 102 32.16 -20.04 -1.12
CA GLU A 102 33.15 -20.15 -2.19
C GLU A 102 33.66 -21.61 -2.21
N PRO A 103 33.05 -22.49 -3.04
CA PRO A 103 33.38 -23.92 -3.08
C PRO A 103 34.80 -24.17 -3.61
N LEU A 104 35.27 -23.32 -4.52
CA LEU A 104 36.59 -23.32 -5.10
C LEU A 104 37.05 -21.88 -5.29
N ARG A 105 38.35 -21.63 -5.30
CA ARG A 105 38.92 -20.28 -5.49
C ARG A 105 38.37 -19.63 -6.75
N GLY A 106 37.83 -18.43 -6.58
CA GLY A 106 37.22 -17.66 -7.68
C GLY A 106 35.76 -18.04 -8.02
N HIS A 107 35.17 -19.06 -7.36
CA HIS A 107 33.78 -19.49 -7.57
C HIS A 107 32.89 -19.04 -6.41
N LYS A 108 32.27 -17.88 -6.51
CA LYS A 108 31.40 -17.33 -5.47
C LYS A 108 29.93 -17.68 -5.75
N VAL A 109 29.29 -18.34 -4.80
CA VAL A 109 27.87 -18.74 -4.90
C VAL A 109 27.10 -18.03 -3.80
N THR A 110 25.94 -17.47 -4.17
CA THR A 110 24.94 -16.96 -3.23
C THR A 110 23.60 -17.60 -3.52
N LEU A 111 23.07 -18.30 -2.53
CA LEU A 111 21.71 -18.83 -2.53
C LEU A 111 20.85 -17.96 -1.64
N THR A 112 19.66 -17.58 -2.10
CA THR A 112 18.70 -16.83 -1.31
C THR A 112 17.34 -17.49 -1.45
N GLY A 113 16.76 -17.89 -0.33
CA GLY A 113 15.38 -18.32 -0.22
C GLY A 113 14.54 -17.25 0.48
N VAL A 114 13.36 -16.97 -0.02
CA VAL A 114 12.44 -16.00 0.58
C VAL A 114 11.08 -16.63 0.73
N THR A 115 10.45 -16.44 1.89
CA THR A 115 9.02 -16.65 2.07
C THR A 115 8.39 -15.33 2.50
N SER A 116 7.26 -14.98 1.93
CA SER A 116 6.55 -13.73 2.20
C SER A 116 5.08 -14.03 2.38
N TYR A 117 4.50 -13.57 3.48
CA TYR A 117 3.08 -13.64 3.71
C TYR A 117 2.53 -12.24 3.99
N SER A 118 1.49 -11.85 3.26
CA SER A 118 0.79 -10.60 3.51
C SER A 118 -0.69 -10.82 3.76
N HIS A 119 -1.22 -10.06 4.67
CA HIS A 119 -2.64 -9.99 4.99
C HIS A 119 -3.06 -8.53 5.04
N GLY A 120 -4.21 -8.22 4.45
CA GLY A 120 -4.85 -6.92 4.52
C GLY A 120 -6.32 -7.07 4.78
N GLN A 121 -6.85 -6.21 5.63
CA GLN A 121 -8.27 -6.12 5.94
C GLN A 121 -8.69 -4.65 5.95
N SER A 122 -9.86 -4.37 5.44
CA SER A 122 -10.47 -3.04 5.47
C SER A 122 -11.95 -3.16 5.78
N ASP A 123 -12.38 -2.38 6.76
CA ASP A 123 -13.77 -2.19 7.15
C ASP A 123 -14.16 -0.74 6.89
N SER A 124 -15.29 -0.52 6.25
CA SER A 124 -15.86 0.81 6.12
C SER A 124 -17.33 0.82 6.43
N ASN A 125 -17.76 1.87 7.10
CA ASN A 125 -19.17 2.10 7.32
C ASN A 125 -19.49 3.59 7.16
N ASN A 126 -20.61 3.88 6.55
CA ASN A 126 -21.11 5.22 6.43
C ASN A 126 -22.57 5.32 6.86
N MET A 127 -22.89 6.47 7.41
CA MET A 127 -24.23 6.82 7.87
C MET A 127 -24.58 8.17 7.28
N ARG A 128 -25.85 8.31 6.93
CA ARG A 128 -26.44 9.55 6.42
C ARG A 128 -27.75 9.81 7.11
N ALA A 129 -27.98 11.07 7.47
CA ALA A 129 -29.24 11.51 8.04
C ALA A 129 -29.54 12.95 7.60
N SER A 130 -30.79 13.35 7.63
CA SER A 130 -31.16 14.74 7.40
C SER A 130 -32.28 15.19 8.36
N GLY A 131 -32.50 16.50 8.40
CA GLY A 131 -33.52 17.10 9.23
C GLY A 131 -33.20 17.08 10.71
N GLN A 132 -31.93 17.27 11.09
CA GLN A 132 -31.58 17.51 12.47
C GLN A 132 -32.30 18.75 12.98
N PRO A 133 -32.93 18.70 14.18
CA PRO A 133 -33.70 19.80 14.71
C PRO A 133 -32.85 20.98 15.21
N LEU A 134 -31.54 20.77 15.42
CA LEU A 134 -30.59 21.79 15.85
C LEU A 134 -29.29 21.66 15.05
N ASP A 135 -28.87 22.74 14.42
CA ASP A 135 -27.61 22.80 13.64
C ASP A 135 -26.38 22.53 14.50
N SER A 136 -26.44 22.87 15.81
CA SER A 136 -25.35 22.62 16.75
C SER A 136 -25.00 21.14 16.96
N TYR A 137 -25.89 20.23 16.55
CA TYR A 137 -25.59 18.79 16.57
C TYR A 137 -24.59 18.38 15.48
N LEU A 138 -24.49 19.17 14.40
CA LEU A 138 -23.65 18.86 13.26
C LEU A 138 -23.80 17.37 12.85
N PHE A 139 -22.70 16.69 12.64
CA PHE A 139 -22.67 15.24 12.37
C PHE A 139 -22.51 14.38 13.63
N TYR A 140 -22.49 14.95 14.84
CA TYR A 140 -22.25 14.19 16.07
C TYR A 140 -23.47 13.44 16.58
N ASN A 141 -24.68 13.87 16.24
CA ASN A 141 -25.92 13.22 16.64
C ASN A 141 -26.76 12.79 15.42
N MET A 142 -26.33 11.72 14.74
CA MET A 142 -27.05 11.17 13.58
C MET A 142 -28.45 10.63 13.92
N ALA A 143 -28.68 10.27 15.19
CA ALA A 143 -29.95 9.71 15.64
C ALA A 143 -31.06 10.76 15.70
N SER A 144 -30.72 12.04 15.81
CA SER A 144 -31.69 13.14 15.88
C SER A 144 -32.31 13.52 14.53
N GLY A 145 -31.74 13.06 13.41
CA GLY A 145 -32.27 13.33 12.07
C GLY A 145 -33.65 12.71 11.89
N ILE A 146 -34.58 13.47 11.31
CA ILE A 146 -35.96 13.04 11.04
C ILE A 146 -35.98 11.98 9.93
N THR A 147 -35.13 12.15 8.91
CA THR A 147 -35.02 11.23 7.79
C THR A 147 -33.62 10.59 7.81
N LYS A 148 -33.56 9.26 7.85
CA LYS A 148 -32.33 8.48 7.75
C LYS A 148 -32.23 7.90 6.36
N TYR A 149 -31.27 8.38 5.57
CA TYR A 149 -31.08 7.90 4.18
C TYR A 149 -30.45 6.53 4.08
N GLY A 150 -29.75 6.08 5.11
CA GLY A 150 -29.22 4.74 5.15
C GLY A 150 -27.92 4.59 5.92
N VAL A 151 -27.66 3.34 6.22
CA VAL A 151 -26.39 2.85 6.78
C VAL A 151 -25.82 1.86 5.78
N LYS A 152 -24.55 2.02 5.41
CA LYS A 152 -23.84 1.11 4.53
C LYS A 152 -22.58 0.63 5.23
N SER A 153 -22.28 -0.63 5.08
CA SER A 153 -21.00 -1.21 5.51
C SER A 153 -20.38 -2.00 4.38
N ASN A 154 -19.05 -2.03 4.36
CA ASN A 154 -18.30 -2.85 3.45
C ASN A 154 -17.12 -3.46 4.19
N TYR A 155 -16.82 -4.71 3.88
CA TYR A 155 -15.70 -5.45 4.42
C TYR A 155 -14.91 -6.07 3.28
N SER A 156 -13.60 -5.94 3.30
CA SER A 156 -12.73 -6.61 2.35
C SER A 156 -11.51 -7.20 3.07
N GLN A 157 -11.07 -8.34 2.57
CA GLN A 157 -9.91 -9.06 3.07
C GLN A 157 -9.10 -9.62 1.91
N SER A 158 -7.80 -9.51 1.99
CA SER A 158 -6.88 -10.09 1.02
C SER A 158 -5.72 -10.79 1.72
N GLN A 159 -5.29 -11.91 1.15
CA GLN A 159 -4.13 -12.67 1.61
C GLN A 159 -3.28 -13.04 0.41
N LYS A 160 -1.96 -12.90 0.56
CA LYS A 160 -0.98 -13.32 -0.45
C LYS A 160 0.14 -14.11 0.23
N MET A 161 0.61 -15.13 -0.44
CA MET A 161 1.76 -15.94 -0.02
C MET A 161 2.71 -16.06 -1.19
N SER A 162 4.00 -15.88 -0.93
CA SER A 162 5.02 -15.95 -1.96
C SER A 162 6.21 -16.77 -1.49
N TYR A 163 6.80 -17.52 -2.41
CA TYR A 163 8.07 -18.20 -2.24
C TYR A 163 9.00 -17.75 -3.34
N ALA A 164 10.25 -17.45 -3.02
CA ALA A 164 11.24 -17.16 -4.03
C ALA A 164 12.55 -17.89 -3.74
N LEU A 165 13.20 -18.35 -4.80
CA LEU A 165 14.53 -18.90 -4.76
C LEU A 165 15.41 -18.16 -5.76
N ARG A 166 16.59 -17.74 -5.33
CA ARG A 166 17.57 -17.08 -6.17
C ARG A 166 18.91 -17.75 -6.02
N LEU A 167 19.52 -18.10 -7.13
CA LEU A 167 20.91 -18.50 -7.27
C LEU A 167 21.69 -17.39 -7.96
N ASN A 168 22.77 -16.95 -7.38
CA ASN A 168 23.72 -16.04 -8.01
C ASN A 168 25.11 -16.66 -7.96
N TYR A 169 25.70 -16.82 -9.13
CA TYR A 169 27.03 -17.39 -9.31
C TYR A 169 27.96 -16.38 -9.96
N VAL A 170 29.16 -16.23 -9.41
CA VAL A 170 30.19 -15.32 -9.91
C VAL A 170 31.50 -16.11 -10.04
N TYR A 171 32.06 -16.09 -11.26
CA TYR A 171 33.35 -16.71 -11.52
C TYR A 171 34.42 -15.63 -11.80
N ASN A 172 35.51 -15.72 -11.03
CA ASN A 172 36.67 -14.82 -11.11
C ASN A 172 36.31 -13.32 -11.11
N ASP A 173 35.19 -12.94 -10.49
CA ASP A 173 34.65 -11.59 -10.49
C ASP A 173 34.31 -11.02 -11.89
N LYS A 174 34.39 -11.85 -12.94
CA LYS A 174 34.18 -11.49 -14.34
C LYS A 174 32.83 -11.95 -14.88
N TYR A 175 32.53 -13.22 -14.72
CA TYR A 175 31.34 -13.86 -15.27
C TYR A 175 30.29 -14.04 -14.20
N ILE A 176 29.08 -13.58 -14.46
CA ILE A 176 27.99 -13.60 -13.47
C ILE A 176 26.80 -14.30 -14.13
N ALA A 177 26.28 -15.31 -13.48
CA ALA A 177 25.02 -15.95 -13.83
C ALA A 177 24.06 -15.83 -12.66
N SER A 178 22.80 -15.50 -12.92
CA SER A 178 21.76 -15.49 -11.92
C SER A 178 20.49 -16.17 -12.42
N PHE A 179 19.87 -16.95 -11.55
CA PHE A 179 18.59 -17.54 -11.78
C PHE A 179 17.70 -17.21 -10.59
N THR A 180 16.46 -16.81 -10.87
CA THR A 180 15.44 -16.52 -9.85
C THR A 180 14.15 -17.15 -10.29
N THR A 181 13.45 -17.79 -9.38
CA THR A 181 12.07 -18.20 -9.59
C THR A 181 11.24 -17.78 -8.39
N ARG A 182 10.02 -17.31 -8.65
CA ARG A 182 9.06 -16.88 -7.63
C ARG A 182 7.72 -17.55 -7.90
N TRP A 183 7.10 -18.03 -6.86
CA TRP A 183 5.75 -18.55 -6.85
C TRP A 183 4.91 -17.63 -6.00
N ASP A 184 3.87 -17.05 -6.57
CA ASP A 184 2.94 -16.16 -5.91
C ASP A 184 1.55 -16.75 -5.86
N GLY A 185 0.96 -16.77 -4.67
CA GLY A 185 -0.43 -17.18 -4.44
C GLY A 185 -1.24 -16.03 -3.86
N ALA A 186 -2.49 -15.86 -4.31
CA ALA A 186 -3.39 -14.84 -3.82
C ALA A 186 -4.81 -15.38 -3.59
N SER A 187 -5.42 -14.98 -2.47
CA SER A 187 -6.74 -15.45 -2.05
C SER A 187 -7.87 -15.04 -3.00
N HIS A 188 -7.75 -13.90 -3.66
CA HIS A 188 -8.77 -13.32 -4.55
C HIS A 188 -8.78 -13.92 -5.96
N LEU A 189 -7.75 -14.71 -6.32
CA LEU A 189 -7.71 -15.39 -7.62
C LEU A 189 -8.66 -16.59 -7.67
N ALA A 190 -9.10 -16.93 -8.87
CA ALA A 190 -10.03 -18.02 -9.12
C ALA A 190 -9.54 -19.37 -8.58
N SER A 191 -10.46 -20.22 -8.17
CA SER A 191 -10.15 -21.59 -7.74
C SER A 191 -9.43 -22.34 -8.86
N GLY A 192 -8.34 -23.02 -8.54
CA GLY A 192 -7.47 -23.72 -9.50
C GLY A 192 -6.37 -22.85 -10.14
N HIS A 193 -6.43 -21.53 -10.03
CA HIS A 193 -5.44 -20.57 -10.57
C HIS A 193 -4.88 -19.63 -9.49
N LYS A 194 -4.87 -20.08 -8.25
CA LYS A 194 -4.41 -19.26 -7.13
C LYS A 194 -2.90 -19.06 -7.06
N TRP A 195 -2.14 -19.92 -7.73
CA TRP A 195 -0.68 -19.92 -7.73
C TRP A 195 -0.14 -19.81 -9.13
N GLU A 196 0.87 -18.97 -9.30
CA GLU A 196 1.59 -18.76 -10.56
C GLU A 196 3.09 -18.68 -10.30
N SER A 197 3.90 -19.05 -11.29
CA SER A 197 5.36 -19.05 -11.21
C SER A 197 6.00 -18.09 -12.20
N PHE A 198 7.04 -17.39 -11.74
CA PHE A 198 7.74 -16.34 -12.48
C PHE A 198 9.25 -16.62 -12.51
N PRO A 199 9.74 -17.46 -13.44
CA PRO A 199 11.16 -17.69 -13.61
C PRO A 199 11.84 -16.54 -14.35
N ALA A 200 13.08 -16.25 -13.96
CA ALA A 200 13.94 -15.26 -14.62
C ALA A 200 15.41 -15.70 -14.55
N GLY A 201 16.16 -15.40 -15.60
CA GLY A 201 17.59 -15.65 -15.71
C GLY A 201 18.34 -14.43 -16.23
N ALA A 202 19.59 -14.29 -15.81
CA ALA A 202 20.47 -13.25 -16.33
C ALA A 202 21.92 -13.74 -16.40
N LEU A 203 22.62 -13.31 -17.43
CA LEU A 203 24.05 -13.48 -17.60
C LEU A 203 24.70 -12.09 -17.68
N ALA A 204 25.87 -11.95 -17.09
CA ALA A 204 26.63 -10.71 -17.20
C ALA A 204 28.12 -10.99 -17.28
N TRP A 205 28.81 -10.17 -18.05
CA TRP A 205 30.26 -10.21 -18.25
C TRP A 205 30.87 -8.86 -17.94
N ARG A 206 31.79 -8.83 -17.00
CA ARG A 206 32.60 -7.66 -16.67
C ARG A 206 33.81 -7.60 -17.61
N VAL A 207 33.60 -7.06 -18.78
CA VAL A 207 34.63 -6.95 -19.83
C VAL A 207 35.85 -6.18 -19.34
N SER A 208 35.63 -5.14 -18.53
CA SER A 208 36.73 -4.33 -17.96
C SER A 208 37.69 -5.10 -17.03
N GLN A 209 37.31 -6.29 -16.60
CA GLN A 209 38.16 -7.15 -15.76
C GLN A 209 39.00 -8.15 -16.59
N GLU A 210 38.86 -8.13 -17.91
CA GLU A 210 39.64 -8.99 -18.79
C GLU A 210 41.06 -8.45 -19.02
N PRO A 211 42.06 -9.32 -19.18
CA PRO A 211 43.45 -8.90 -19.39
C PRO A 211 43.62 -7.99 -20.60
N PHE A 212 42.86 -8.22 -21.68
CA PHE A 212 42.95 -7.40 -22.90
C PHE A 212 42.44 -5.97 -22.73
N MET A 213 41.71 -5.69 -21.64
CA MET A 213 41.21 -4.36 -21.31
C MET A 213 42.15 -3.57 -20.37
N GLU A 214 43.31 -4.11 -20.03
CA GLU A 214 44.20 -3.48 -19.06
C GLU A 214 44.71 -2.11 -19.51
N SER A 215 45.02 -1.97 -20.84
CA SER A 215 45.43 -0.70 -21.43
C SER A 215 44.36 0.40 -21.43
N THR A 216 43.10 0.02 -21.33
CA THR A 216 41.95 0.96 -21.34
C THR A 216 41.58 1.47 -19.95
N LYS A 217 42.11 0.92 -18.88
CA LYS A 217 41.77 1.29 -17.49
C LYS A 217 42.00 2.78 -17.17
N LYS A 218 42.83 3.48 -17.96
CA LYS A 218 43.11 4.92 -17.79
C LYS A 218 41.88 5.79 -18.07
N TRP A 219 40.97 5.35 -18.93
CA TRP A 219 39.79 6.10 -19.38
C TRP A 219 38.46 5.30 -19.26
N LEU A 220 38.52 3.97 -19.17
CA LEU A 220 37.35 3.08 -19.06
C LEU A 220 37.48 2.18 -17.83
N ASN A 221 36.94 2.61 -16.71
CA ASN A 221 37.06 1.91 -15.44
C ASN A 221 36.10 0.74 -15.28
N ASN A 222 34.92 0.79 -15.92
CA ASN A 222 33.91 -0.26 -15.78
C ASN A 222 33.13 -0.43 -17.09
N LEU A 223 33.25 -1.60 -17.69
CA LEU A 223 32.44 -2.06 -18.82
C LEU A 223 31.84 -3.41 -18.45
N LYS A 224 30.51 -3.46 -18.38
CA LYS A 224 29.75 -4.66 -18.08
C LYS A 224 28.64 -4.86 -19.09
N LEU A 225 28.62 -5.99 -19.75
CA LEU A 225 27.52 -6.45 -20.60
C LEU A 225 26.56 -7.30 -19.76
N ARG A 226 25.27 -7.17 -19.98
CA ARG A 226 24.26 -7.98 -19.31
C ARG A 226 23.13 -8.32 -20.28
N LEU A 227 22.72 -9.59 -20.24
CA LEU A 227 21.53 -10.11 -20.90
C LEU A 227 20.63 -10.72 -19.82
N SER A 228 19.33 -10.43 -19.87
CA SER A 228 18.36 -11.01 -18.96
C SER A 228 17.04 -11.30 -19.67
N TYR A 229 16.38 -12.36 -19.22
CA TYR A 229 15.07 -12.74 -19.66
C TYR A 229 14.26 -13.24 -18.45
N GLY A 230 12.98 -12.95 -18.41
CA GLY A 230 12.11 -13.39 -17.33
C GLY A 230 10.65 -13.21 -17.67
N ILE A 231 9.82 -13.98 -16.96
CA ILE A 231 8.37 -13.89 -17.00
C ILE A 231 7.91 -13.11 -15.77
N THR A 232 7.01 -12.15 -15.97
CA THR A 232 6.41 -11.38 -14.90
C THR A 232 4.90 -11.47 -14.99
N GLY A 233 4.22 -11.41 -13.86
CA GLY A 233 2.77 -11.39 -13.76
C GLY A 233 2.29 -10.28 -12.85
N ASN A 234 1.03 -9.93 -12.97
CA ASN A 234 0.34 -9.00 -12.09
C ASN A 234 -0.83 -9.72 -11.41
N SER A 235 -0.79 -9.85 -10.09
CA SER A 235 -1.90 -10.37 -9.27
C SER A 235 -2.85 -9.26 -8.80
N GLY A 236 -2.62 -8.02 -9.20
CA GLY A 236 -3.40 -6.84 -8.84
C GLY A 236 -4.47 -6.57 -9.87
N GLY A 237 -5.71 -6.86 -9.51
CA GLY A 237 -6.88 -6.18 -10.03
C GLY A 237 -7.49 -6.71 -11.32
N MET A 238 -8.65 -7.21 -11.16
CA MET A 238 -9.84 -6.79 -11.91
C MET A 238 -10.76 -6.07 -10.94
#